data_7a22fecbdce8f2861040c792256fafef
#
_entry.id   7a22fecbdce8f2861040c792256fafef
#
_cell.length_a   1.000
_cell.length_b   1.000
_cell.length_c   1.000
_cell.angle_alpha   90.00
_cell.angle_beta   90.00
_cell.angle_gamma   90.00
#
_symmetry.space_group_name_H-M   'P 1'
#
loop_
_entity.id
_entity.type
_entity.pdbx_description
1 polymer ?
#
loop_
_entity_poly.entity_id
_entity_poly.type
_entity_poly.pdbx_seq_one_letter_code
_entity_poly.pdbx_strand_id
1 'polypeptide(L)'
;RDLRMSRGLGDVYKRQVVGDEKQSIYIWRGAYPEAFKSIWNKPNFKKIFMGDNFRSCQQIQNYSNLLCDETRSLYNPTENIDNIVWLSPTKANWATEVLSNIVPDKTSALLRFSNDNARIGASELTTNGLEYVYIPQTPIADITTDTAWLYTAIAKYLIIEKYSAYDVISEIPVEGNESRKTVSTVKRLLKRIEETIDDEQSFGSCVTALAEYLGYDTRSAHINKLFKTISDTSFHVAFEADKYKHIAITFHSSKGLEFEQVIVFAEDYRLSDMSSIYNHYVAVTRAKSKLIIVKLNDFNANCFQDNLKKIFNESGLNIEDVVTYG
;
A
#
# COMPACT_ATOMS: atom_id res chain seq x y z
N ARG A 1 -6.81 -10.13 -4.83
CA ARG A 1 -7.75 -11.00 -5.54
C ARG A 1 -8.94 -10.18 -6.02
N ASP A 2 -8.73 -9.36 -7.06
CA ASP A 2 -9.81 -8.64 -7.72
C ASP A 2 -10.16 -9.33 -9.03
N LEU A 3 -10.91 -10.42 -8.92
CA LEU A 3 -11.61 -11.00 -10.06
C LEU A 3 -13.07 -10.48 -9.99
N ARG A 4 -13.32 -9.30 -10.52
CA ARG A 4 -14.68 -8.83 -10.78
C ARG A 4 -15.25 -9.63 -11.95
N MET A 5 -16.18 -10.51 -11.65
CA MET A 5 -16.99 -11.19 -12.67
C MET A 5 -18.29 -10.43 -12.85
N SER A 6 -18.50 -9.77 -13.99
CA SER A 6 -19.83 -9.31 -14.41
C SER A 6 -20.60 -10.47 -15.01
N ARG A 7 -21.78 -10.75 -14.48
CA ARG A 7 -22.75 -11.71 -15.07
C ARG A 7 -23.86 -10.89 -15.77
N GLY A 8 -23.75 -10.81 -17.08
CA GLY A 8 -24.86 -10.30 -17.93
C GLY A 8 -25.27 -11.39 -18.93
N LEU A 9 -26.54 -11.54 -19.17
CA LEU A 9 -27.14 -12.53 -20.07
C LEU A 9 -26.81 -12.20 -21.56
N GLY A 10 -26.17 -13.13 -22.25
CA GLY A 10 -26.26 -13.24 -23.72
C GLY A 10 -25.13 -12.66 -24.55
N ASP A 11 -24.13 -11.98 -24.00
CA ASP A 11 -23.00 -11.46 -24.78
C ASP A 11 -21.68 -12.20 -24.49
N VAL A 12 -20.82 -12.27 -25.51
CA VAL A 12 -19.45 -12.80 -25.43
C VAL A 12 -18.70 -12.04 -24.34
N TYR A 13 -18.50 -12.69 -23.18
CA TYR A 13 -17.85 -12.07 -22.02
C TYR A 13 -16.42 -11.67 -22.37
N LYS A 14 -16.15 -10.38 -22.39
CA LYS A 14 -14.79 -9.85 -22.40
C LYS A 14 -14.27 -9.84 -20.97
N ARG A 15 -13.34 -10.75 -20.65
CA ARG A 15 -12.64 -10.74 -19.36
C ARG A 15 -11.35 -9.95 -19.53
N GLN A 16 -11.16 -8.94 -18.69
CA GLN A 16 -9.91 -8.19 -18.59
C GLN A 16 -9.25 -8.51 -17.27
N VAL A 17 -7.96 -8.84 -17.32
CA VAL A 17 -7.12 -9.07 -16.13
C VAL A 17 -5.95 -8.11 -16.23
N VAL A 18 -5.77 -7.26 -15.23
CA VAL A 18 -4.65 -6.33 -15.10
C VAL A 18 -3.88 -6.69 -13.84
N GLY A 19 -2.56 -6.71 -13.94
CA GLY A 19 -1.71 -7.02 -12.79
C GLY A 19 -0.24 -6.71 -13.08
N ASP A 20 0.53 -6.65 -12.02
CA ASP A 20 1.97 -6.55 -12.02
C ASP A 20 2.51 -7.58 -11.00
N GLU A 21 3.23 -8.57 -11.49
CA GLU A 21 3.79 -9.67 -10.68
C GLU A 21 4.75 -9.12 -9.61
N LYS A 22 5.51 -8.07 -9.91
CA LYS A 22 6.45 -7.41 -9.00
C LYS A 22 5.77 -6.73 -7.80
N GLN A 23 4.45 -6.51 -7.88
CA GLN A 23 3.66 -5.98 -6.77
C GLN A 23 3.01 -7.06 -5.89
N SER A 24 3.37 -8.33 -6.08
CA SER A 24 2.92 -9.47 -5.26
C SER A 24 3.70 -9.60 -3.95
N ILE A 25 3.62 -8.60 -3.07
CA ILE A 25 4.33 -8.55 -1.80
C ILE A 25 3.62 -9.24 -0.62
N TYR A 26 2.41 -9.76 -0.83
CA TYR A 26 1.62 -10.45 0.20
C TYR A 26 1.69 -11.99 0.10
N ILE A 27 2.84 -12.53 -0.31
CA ILE A 27 3.05 -13.99 -0.44
C ILE A 27 2.75 -14.70 0.87
N TRP A 28 3.18 -14.16 1.99
CA TRP A 28 2.92 -14.67 3.34
C TRP A 28 1.43 -14.67 3.75
N ARG A 29 0.58 -13.93 3.03
CA ARG A 29 -0.90 -13.95 3.16
C ARG A 29 -1.57 -14.86 2.13
N GLY A 30 -0.81 -15.68 1.40
CA GLY A 30 -1.34 -16.57 0.37
C GLY A 30 -1.55 -15.90 -0.99
N ALA A 31 -0.95 -14.73 -1.24
CA ALA A 31 -0.85 -14.22 -2.60
C ALA A 31 -0.02 -15.21 -3.44
N TYR A 32 -0.53 -15.55 -4.61
CA TYR A 32 0.14 -16.45 -5.55
C TYR A 32 0.73 -15.63 -6.71
N PRO A 33 2.03 -15.32 -6.68
CA PRO A 33 2.67 -14.45 -7.67
C PRO A 33 2.50 -14.97 -9.10
N GLU A 34 2.53 -16.30 -9.28
CA GLU A 34 2.42 -16.93 -10.57
C GLU A 34 0.98 -16.95 -11.15
N ALA A 35 -0.03 -16.52 -10.37
CA ALA A 35 -1.41 -16.49 -10.82
C ALA A 35 -1.58 -15.62 -12.07
N PHE A 36 -0.94 -14.47 -12.11
CA PHE A 36 -0.95 -13.57 -13.27
C PHE A 36 -0.25 -14.22 -14.48
N LYS A 37 0.93 -14.80 -14.25
CA LYS A 37 1.72 -15.49 -15.27
C LYS A 37 0.96 -16.69 -15.87
N SER A 38 0.22 -17.44 -15.03
CA SER A 38 -0.61 -18.54 -15.49
C SER A 38 -1.74 -18.09 -16.41
N ILE A 39 -2.33 -16.92 -16.15
CA ILE A 39 -3.36 -16.30 -17.00
C ILE A 39 -2.70 -15.71 -18.25
N TRP A 40 -1.57 -15.04 -18.10
CA TRP A 40 -0.80 -14.48 -19.22
C TRP A 40 -0.46 -15.53 -20.27
N ASN A 41 -0.13 -16.74 -19.85
CA ASN A 41 0.23 -17.83 -20.75
C ASN A 41 -0.96 -18.53 -21.43
N LYS A 42 -2.21 -18.18 -21.11
CA LYS A 42 -3.39 -18.77 -21.76
C LYS A 42 -3.55 -18.25 -23.19
N PRO A 43 -3.78 -19.14 -24.19
CA PRO A 43 -3.84 -18.76 -25.60
C PRO A 43 -5.05 -17.87 -25.95
N ASN A 44 -6.11 -17.92 -25.13
CA ASN A 44 -7.37 -17.20 -25.40
C ASN A 44 -7.36 -15.73 -24.90
N PHE A 45 -6.26 -15.26 -24.33
CA PHE A 45 -6.13 -13.87 -23.89
C PHE A 45 -5.26 -13.06 -24.85
N LYS A 46 -5.77 -11.89 -25.28
CA LYS A 46 -4.94 -10.90 -25.94
C LYS A 46 -4.03 -10.25 -24.91
N LYS A 47 -2.73 -10.36 -25.11
CA LYS A 47 -1.72 -9.79 -24.23
C LYS A 47 -1.47 -8.33 -24.61
N ILE A 48 -1.51 -7.45 -23.64
CA ILE A 48 -1.20 -6.03 -23.78
C ILE A 48 -0.18 -5.69 -22.69
N PHE A 49 0.99 -5.23 -23.10
CA PHE A 49 2.00 -4.73 -22.18
C PHE A 49 1.82 -3.23 -22.00
N MET A 50 1.73 -2.79 -20.74
CA MET A 50 1.65 -1.38 -20.37
C MET A 50 3.04 -0.95 -19.88
N GLY A 51 3.87 -0.46 -20.82
CA GLY A 51 5.26 -0.06 -20.55
C GLY A 51 5.40 1.39 -20.09
N ASP A 52 4.43 2.24 -20.40
CA ASP A 52 4.50 3.67 -20.08
C ASP A 52 4.16 3.93 -18.61
N ASN A 53 5.05 4.59 -17.91
CA ASN A 53 4.87 5.00 -16.53
C ASN A 53 4.67 6.52 -16.46
N PHE A 54 3.44 6.94 -16.18
CA PHE A 54 3.08 8.36 -16.04
C PHE A 54 3.13 8.86 -14.58
N ARG A 55 3.50 8.00 -13.62
CA ARG A 55 3.52 8.33 -12.19
C ARG A 55 4.81 9.00 -11.78
N SER A 56 5.92 8.36 -12.06
CA SER A 56 7.24 8.71 -11.52
C SER A 56 8.10 9.41 -12.55
N CYS A 57 9.02 10.28 -12.10
CA CYS A 57 10.05 10.84 -12.96
C CYS A 57 10.97 9.76 -13.53
N GLN A 58 11.65 10.06 -14.65
CA GLN A 58 12.44 9.07 -15.41
C GLN A 58 13.51 8.38 -14.57
N GLN A 59 14.18 9.09 -13.67
CA GLN A 59 15.22 8.49 -12.83
C GLN A 59 14.65 7.44 -11.87
N ILE A 60 13.50 7.67 -11.22
CA ILE A 60 12.84 6.69 -10.35
C ILE A 60 12.37 5.48 -11.17
N GLN A 61 11.87 5.72 -12.39
CA GLN A 61 11.55 4.63 -13.32
C GLN A 61 12.77 3.80 -13.65
N ASN A 62 13.89 4.44 -13.98
CA ASN A 62 15.17 3.79 -14.28
C ASN A 62 15.65 2.94 -13.12
N TYR A 63 15.68 3.50 -11.91
CA TYR A 63 16.06 2.78 -10.71
C TYR A 63 15.19 1.53 -10.51
N SER A 64 13.86 1.68 -10.56
CA SER A 64 12.94 0.57 -10.35
C SER A 64 13.01 -0.48 -11.47
N ASN A 65 13.25 -0.08 -12.73
CA ASN A 65 13.39 -0.98 -13.86
C ASN A 65 14.65 -1.84 -13.79
N LEU A 66 15.72 -1.29 -13.21
CA LEU A 66 16.99 -2.02 -13.03
C LEU A 66 16.91 -3.11 -11.95
N LEU A 67 15.96 -3.01 -11.01
CA LEU A 67 15.80 -4.00 -9.94
C LEU A 67 15.36 -5.39 -10.44
N CYS A 68 14.73 -5.48 -11.60
CA CYS A 68 14.16 -6.72 -12.13
C CYS A 68 14.58 -6.95 -13.58
N ASP A 69 15.02 -8.17 -13.89
CA ASP A 69 15.53 -8.55 -15.21
C ASP A 69 14.54 -8.27 -16.35
N GLU A 70 13.25 -8.54 -16.10
CA GLU A 70 12.20 -8.38 -17.09
C GLU A 70 11.97 -6.91 -17.50
N THR A 71 12.39 -5.96 -16.67
CA THR A 71 12.20 -4.53 -16.92
C THR A 71 13.49 -3.76 -17.21
N ARG A 72 14.65 -4.40 -17.14
CA ARG A 72 15.96 -3.76 -17.45
C ARG A 72 16.00 -3.12 -18.83
N SER A 73 15.36 -3.72 -19.82
CA SER A 73 15.26 -3.17 -21.18
C SER A 73 14.47 -1.87 -21.29
N LEU A 74 13.73 -1.49 -20.24
CA LEU A 74 12.98 -0.24 -20.15
C LEU A 74 13.83 0.90 -19.56
N TYR A 75 15.09 0.63 -19.19
CA TYR A 75 16.01 1.68 -18.76
C TYR A 75 16.20 2.71 -19.89
N ASN A 76 16.00 3.98 -19.56
CA ASN A 76 16.16 5.11 -20.49
C ASN A 76 17.04 6.17 -19.84
N PRO A 77 18.29 6.34 -20.30
CA PRO A 77 19.24 7.27 -19.68
C PRO A 77 18.68 8.68 -19.56
N THR A 78 18.96 9.34 -18.44
CA THR A 78 18.59 10.73 -18.17
C THR A 78 19.78 11.47 -17.55
N GLU A 79 19.93 12.74 -17.92
CA GLU A 79 20.97 13.62 -17.35
C GLU A 79 20.59 14.08 -15.93
N ASN A 80 19.31 14.09 -15.59
CA ASN A 80 18.85 14.50 -14.26
C ASN A 80 18.82 13.30 -13.32
N ILE A 81 19.81 13.23 -12.42
CA ILE A 81 19.94 12.20 -11.40
C ILE A 81 19.67 12.70 -9.97
N ASP A 82 19.23 13.96 -9.79
CA ASP A 82 19.01 14.56 -8.45
C ASP A 82 17.72 14.12 -7.76
N ASN A 83 16.90 13.35 -8.46
CA ASN A 83 15.63 12.87 -7.93
C ASN A 83 15.77 11.66 -6.99
N ILE A 84 16.93 10.99 -6.99
CA ILE A 84 17.25 9.92 -6.06
C ILE A 84 18.50 10.31 -5.27
N VAL A 85 18.31 10.51 -3.97
CA VAL A 85 19.35 10.91 -3.04
C VAL A 85 19.72 9.74 -2.14
N TRP A 86 21.00 9.40 -2.11
CA TRP A 86 21.57 8.40 -1.22
C TRP A 86 22.24 9.09 -0.05
N LEU A 87 21.72 8.86 1.16
CA LEU A 87 22.27 9.39 2.40
C LEU A 87 22.93 8.28 3.22
N SER A 88 24.08 8.57 3.81
CA SER A 88 24.79 7.63 4.70
C SER A 88 25.02 8.26 6.09
N PRO A 89 23.97 8.68 6.79
CA PRO A 89 24.07 9.38 8.05
C PRO A 89 24.44 8.45 9.21
N THR A 90 24.79 9.07 10.34
CA THR A 90 24.78 8.37 11.63
C THR A 90 23.35 8.18 12.14
N LYS A 91 23.17 7.24 13.08
CA LYS A 91 21.86 7.06 13.76
C LYS A 91 21.36 8.33 14.47
N ALA A 92 22.25 9.21 14.88
CA ALA A 92 21.87 10.45 15.56
C ALA A 92 21.42 11.55 14.59
N ASN A 93 21.90 11.56 13.35
CA ASN A 93 21.74 12.67 12.41
C ASN A 93 20.79 12.38 11.25
N TRP A 94 20.33 11.13 11.10
CA TRP A 94 19.59 10.73 9.91
C TRP A 94 18.34 11.60 9.66
N ALA A 95 17.59 11.93 10.72
CA ALA A 95 16.37 12.73 10.57
C ALA A 95 16.68 14.14 10.06
N THR A 96 17.71 14.78 10.61
CA THR A 96 18.15 16.12 10.16
C THR A 96 18.62 16.09 8.70
N GLU A 97 19.42 15.08 8.32
CA GLU A 97 19.93 14.95 6.93
C GLU A 97 18.79 14.64 5.95
N VAL A 98 17.83 13.79 6.33
CA VAL A 98 16.63 13.55 5.52
C VAL A 98 15.81 14.83 5.35
N LEU A 99 15.56 15.57 6.43
CA LEU A 99 14.76 16.80 6.38
C LEU A 99 15.40 17.89 5.53
N SER A 100 16.72 17.98 5.48
CA SER A 100 17.42 18.90 4.57
C SER A 100 17.19 18.59 3.09
N ASN A 101 16.75 17.38 2.79
CA ASN A 101 16.45 16.90 1.44
C ASN A 101 14.95 16.85 1.11
N ILE A 102 14.06 17.10 2.09
CA ILE A 102 12.61 17.15 1.91
C ILE A 102 12.16 18.56 1.53
N VAL A 103 11.22 18.64 0.60
CA VAL A 103 10.47 19.86 0.29
C VAL A 103 9.19 19.84 1.13
N PRO A 104 9.04 20.69 2.17
CA PRO A 104 7.92 20.60 3.14
C PRO A 104 6.54 20.81 2.54
N ASP A 105 6.45 21.51 1.41
CA ASP A 105 5.18 21.77 0.74
C ASP A 105 4.65 20.61 -0.10
N LYS A 106 5.46 19.59 -0.35
CA LYS A 106 5.08 18.39 -1.10
C LYS A 106 4.76 17.24 -0.16
N THR A 107 3.85 16.37 -0.57
CA THR A 107 3.55 15.14 0.20
C THR A 107 4.78 14.26 0.31
N SER A 108 5.00 13.68 1.49
CA SER A 108 6.08 12.72 1.68
C SER A 108 5.67 11.53 2.54
N ALA A 109 6.29 10.38 2.29
CA ALA A 109 6.10 9.19 3.09
C ALA A 109 7.43 8.59 3.56
N LEU A 110 7.53 8.30 4.85
CA LEU A 110 8.54 7.41 5.40
C LEU A 110 8.01 5.98 5.35
N LEU A 111 8.63 5.14 4.53
CA LEU A 111 8.24 3.73 4.36
C LEU A 111 9.21 2.83 5.10
N ARG A 112 8.71 2.07 6.09
CA ARG A 112 9.50 1.14 6.88
C ARG A 112 8.97 -0.28 6.76
N PHE A 113 9.78 -1.26 7.16
CA PHE A 113 9.37 -2.67 7.18
C PHE A 113 8.36 -2.95 8.30
N SER A 114 8.62 -2.45 9.50
CA SER A 114 7.80 -2.69 10.69
C SER A 114 7.02 -1.45 11.13
N ASN A 115 5.89 -1.69 11.80
CA ASN A 115 5.09 -0.63 12.42
C ASN A 115 5.89 0.14 13.47
N ASP A 116 6.70 -0.54 14.28
CA ASP A 116 7.52 0.11 15.31
C ASP A 116 8.56 1.05 14.69
N ASN A 117 9.26 0.62 13.64
CA ASN A 117 10.23 1.46 12.95
C ASN A 117 9.55 2.66 12.28
N ALA A 118 8.35 2.49 11.72
CA ALA A 118 7.59 3.61 11.15
C ALA A 118 7.18 4.61 12.22
N ARG A 119 6.69 4.13 13.38
CA ARG A 119 6.31 4.97 14.52
C ARG A 119 7.49 5.73 15.12
N ILE A 120 8.63 5.05 15.34
CA ILE A 120 9.86 5.68 15.84
C ILE A 120 10.35 6.73 14.84
N GLY A 121 10.41 6.39 13.56
CA GLY A 121 10.86 7.31 12.52
C GLY A 121 9.97 8.55 12.39
N ALA A 122 8.64 8.41 12.52
CA ALA A 122 7.71 9.54 12.58
C ALA A 122 8.04 10.48 13.75
N SER A 123 8.27 9.91 14.94
CA SER A 123 8.61 10.68 16.13
C SER A 123 9.94 11.42 15.98
N GLU A 124 10.95 10.77 15.40
CA GLU A 124 12.27 11.38 15.19
C GLU A 124 12.21 12.53 14.16
N LEU A 125 11.51 12.35 13.04
CA LEU A 125 11.32 13.42 12.05
C LEU A 125 10.54 14.60 12.65
N THR A 126 9.48 14.33 13.41
CA THR A 126 8.68 15.36 14.08
C THR A 126 9.52 16.14 15.10
N THR A 127 10.33 15.45 15.89
CA THR A 127 11.24 16.08 16.87
C THR A 127 12.29 16.98 16.20
N ASN A 128 12.68 16.64 14.96
CA ASN A 128 13.65 17.41 14.17
C ASN A 128 13.03 18.51 13.30
N GLY A 129 11.71 18.77 13.43
CA GLY A 129 11.10 20.00 12.90
C GLY A 129 10.11 19.84 11.75
N LEU A 130 9.77 18.63 11.31
CA LEU A 130 8.70 18.41 10.34
C LEU A 130 7.75 17.30 10.84
N GLU A 131 6.50 17.67 11.08
CA GLU A 131 5.49 16.76 11.61
C GLU A 131 5.22 15.60 10.63
N TYR A 132 5.50 14.38 11.08
CA TYR A 132 5.15 13.13 10.41
C TYR A 132 4.13 12.37 11.24
N VAL A 133 2.99 12.05 10.64
CA VAL A 133 1.94 11.28 11.30
C VAL A 133 2.15 9.79 11.02
N TYR A 134 2.29 9.00 12.09
CA TYR A 134 2.34 7.55 11.96
C TYR A 134 0.96 6.98 11.65
N ILE A 135 0.85 6.21 10.56
CA ILE A 135 -0.37 5.52 10.14
C ILE A 135 -0.26 4.03 10.50
N PRO A 136 -0.96 3.57 11.54
CA PRO A 136 -0.90 2.17 11.97
C PRO A 136 -1.62 1.25 10.97
N GLN A 137 -1.17 0.01 10.89
CA GLN A 137 -1.94 -1.04 10.23
C GLN A 137 -3.13 -1.42 11.12
N THR A 138 -4.34 -1.29 10.60
CA THR A 138 -5.55 -1.64 11.34
C THR A 138 -5.70 -3.17 11.51
N PRO A 139 -6.32 -3.65 12.61
CA PRO A 139 -6.59 -5.08 12.80
C PRO A 139 -7.38 -5.73 11.66
N ILE A 140 -8.27 -4.97 10.98
CA ILE A 140 -9.04 -5.48 9.83
C ILE A 140 -8.25 -5.57 8.54
N ALA A 141 -7.11 -4.91 8.42
CA ALA A 141 -6.29 -4.92 7.20
C ALA A 141 -5.79 -6.33 6.80
N ASP A 142 -5.79 -7.28 7.74
CA ASP A 142 -5.37 -8.66 7.52
C ASP A 142 -6.48 -9.58 7.03
N ILE A 143 -7.72 -9.09 6.97
CA ILE A 143 -8.87 -9.90 6.53
C ILE A 143 -8.83 -10.03 5.02
N THR A 144 -8.80 -11.28 4.52
CA THR A 144 -8.71 -11.59 3.08
C THR A 144 -9.94 -12.32 2.52
N THR A 145 -11.01 -12.44 3.32
CA THR A 145 -12.27 -13.05 2.90
C THR A 145 -13.08 -12.11 2.02
N ASP A 146 -14.05 -12.66 1.31
CA ASP A 146 -14.97 -11.87 0.46
C ASP A 146 -15.77 -10.82 1.25
N THR A 147 -15.84 -10.96 2.57
CA THR A 147 -16.48 -10.02 3.50
C THR A 147 -15.57 -8.85 3.92
N ALA A 148 -14.27 -8.87 3.57
CA ALA A 148 -13.28 -7.87 4.02
C ALA A 148 -13.68 -6.41 3.68
N TRP A 149 -14.28 -6.20 2.50
CA TRP A 149 -14.76 -4.90 2.07
C TRP A 149 -15.83 -4.34 3.03
N LEU A 150 -16.74 -5.21 3.51
CA LEU A 150 -17.83 -4.80 4.41
C LEU A 150 -17.31 -4.32 5.76
N TYR A 151 -16.30 -5.02 6.33
CA TYR A 151 -15.68 -4.58 7.57
C TYR A 151 -14.98 -3.21 7.39
N THR A 152 -14.34 -3.00 6.25
CA THR A 152 -13.73 -1.70 5.93
C THR A 152 -14.77 -0.61 5.74
N ALA A 153 -15.87 -0.90 5.06
CA ALA A 153 -16.98 0.05 4.84
C ALA A 153 -17.68 0.42 6.17
N ILE A 154 -17.91 -0.56 7.07
CA ILE A 154 -18.47 -0.30 8.41
C ILE A 154 -17.51 0.57 9.22
N ALA A 155 -16.20 0.27 9.22
CA ALA A 155 -15.22 1.08 9.94
C ALA A 155 -15.18 2.52 9.41
N LYS A 156 -15.17 2.73 8.10
CA LYS A 156 -15.27 4.07 7.49
C LYS A 156 -16.56 4.79 7.91
N TYR A 157 -17.68 4.10 7.89
CA TYR A 157 -18.98 4.67 8.28
C TYR A 157 -19.00 5.17 9.73
N LEU A 158 -18.34 4.47 10.63
CA LEU A 158 -18.31 4.81 12.06
C LEU A 158 -17.20 5.83 12.41
N ILE A 159 -16.14 5.93 11.60
CA ILE A 159 -14.97 6.76 11.90
C ILE A 159 -14.96 8.06 11.09
N ILE A 160 -15.32 8.00 9.81
CA ILE A 160 -15.23 9.16 8.91
C ILE A 160 -16.54 9.92 8.89
N GLU A 161 -16.56 11.13 9.43
CA GLU A 161 -17.77 11.96 9.54
C GLU A 161 -18.53 12.16 8.21
N LYS A 162 -17.83 12.28 7.10
CA LYS A 162 -18.43 12.49 5.77
C LYS A 162 -18.78 11.21 5.03
N TYR A 163 -18.45 10.04 5.57
CA TYR A 163 -18.75 8.77 4.94
C TYR A 163 -20.11 8.26 5.40
N SER A 164 -21.06 8.21 4.50
CA SER A 164 -22.46 7.95 4.79
C SER A 164 -22.89 6.50 4.48
N ALA A 165 -24.08 6.13 4.90
CA ALA A 165 -24.68 4.85 4.53
C ALA A 165 -24.84 4.66 3.00
N TYR A 166 -24.91 5.75 2.23
CA TYR A 166 -24.93 5.66 0.77
C TYR A 166 -23.58 5.25 0.20
N ASP A 167 -22.49 5.68 0.82
CA ASP A 167 -21.14 5.28 0.42
C ASP A 167 -20.94 3.79 0.67
N VAL A 168 -21.39 3.26 1.81
CA VAL A 168 -21.42 1.80 2.07
C VAL A 168 -22.19 1.05 0.99
N ILE A 169 -23.38 1.57 0.60
CA ILE A 169 -24.22 0.93 -0.41
C ILE A 169 -23.54 0.93 -1.79
N SER A 170 -22.82 2.00 -2.14
CA SER A 170 -22.10 2.10 -3.41
C SER A 170 -20.91 1.14 -3.50
N GLU A 171 -20.34 0.74 -2.36
CA GLU A 171 -19.27 -0.26 -2.29
C GLU A 171 -19.76 -1.72 -2.38
N ILE A 172 -21.09 -1.99 -2.37
CA ILE A 172 -21.62 -3.35 -2.47
C ILE A 172 -21.25 -3.95 -3.83
N PRO A 173 -20.56 -5.12 -3.88
CA PRO A 173 -19.99 -5.65 -5.14
C PRO A 173 -21.00 -6.21 -6.16
N VAL A 174 -22.30 -6.15 -5.88
CA VAL A 174 -23.35 -6.75 -6.72
C VAL A 174 -24.18 -5.65 -7.39
N GLU A 175 -24.27 -5.69 -8.73
CA GLU A 175 -25.15 -4.80 -9.49
C GLU A 175 -26.63 -5.02 -9.14
N GLY A 176 -27.42 -3.93 -9.07
CA GLY A 176 -28.85 -3.98 -8.82
C GLY A 176 -29.27 -3.80 -7.34
N ASN A 177 -28.34 -3.52 -6.44
CA ASN A 177 -28.61 -3.28 -5.02
C ASN A 177 -29.20 -1.89 -4.70
N GLU A 178 -29.53 -1.10 -5.72
CA GLU A 178 -30.08 0.26 -5.56
C GLU A 178 -31.60 0.29 -5.29
N SER A 179 -32.22 -0.87 -5.01
CA SER A 179 -33.64 -0.85 -4.69
C SER A 179 -33.90 -0.04 -3.43
N ARG A 180 -35.01 0.73 -3.40
CA ARG A 180 -35.41 1.52 -2.22
C ARG A 180 -35.47 0.66 -0.95
N LYS A 181 -35.84 -0.61 -1.09
CA LYS A 181 -35.94 -1.57 0.04
C LYS A 181 -34.54 -1.91 0.55
N THR A 182 -33.57 -2.18 -0.32
CA THR A 182 -32.17 -2.46 0.05
C THR A 182 -31.55 -1.26 0.76
N VAL A 183 -31.69 -0.08 0.19
CA VAL A 183 -31.18 1.18 0.77
C VAL A 183 -31.75 1.39 2.17
N SER A 184 -33.07 1.26 2.37
CA SER A 184 -33.69 1.48 3.66
C SER A 184 -33.27 0.43 4.71
N THR A 185 -33.10 -0.83 4.28
CA THR A 185 -32.69 -1.92 5.17
C THR A 185 -31.23 -1.75 5.62
N VAL A 186 -30.30 -1.48 4.67
CA VAL A 186 -28.88 -1.26 4.98
C VAL A 186 -28.72 -0.07 5.92
N LYS A 187 -29.40 1.06 5.65
CA LYS A 187 -29.36 2.24 6.55
C LYS A 187 -29.82 1.89 7.98
N ARG A 188 -30.92 1.15 8.12
CA ARG A 188 -31.40 0.75 9.42
C ARG A 188 -30.44 -0.17 10.16
N LEU A 189 -29.78 -1.11 9.45
CA LEU A 189 -28.81 -2.02 10.05
C LEU A 189 -27.51 -1.30 10.43
N LEU A 190 -27.03 -0.39 9.62
CA LEU A 190 -25.86 0.45 9.95
C LEU A 190 -26.12 1.32 11.19
N LYS A 191 -27.33 1.93 11.28
CA LYS A 191 -27.70 2.70 12.47
C LYS A 191 -27.73 1.84 13.74
N ARG A 192 -28.19 0.60 13.66
CA ARG A 192 -28.16 -0.34 14.79
C ARG A 192 -26.72 -0.70 15.19
N ILE A 193 -25.81 -0.85 14.22
CA ILE A 193 -24.39 -1.07 14.51
C ILE A 193 -23.81 0.13 15.27
N GLU A 194 -24.12 1.34 14.82
CA GLU A 194 -23.70 2.59 15.48
C GLU A 194 -24.22 2.69 16.93
N GLU A 195 -25.49 2.32 17.17
CA GLU A 195 -26.13 2.33 18.49
C GLU A 195 -25.57 1.26 19.46
N THR A 196 -24.80 0.28 18.96
CA THR A 196 -24.25 -0.83 19.75
C THR A 196 -22.74 -0.80 19.89
N ILE A 197 -22.08 0.31 19.53
CA ILE A 197 -20.62 0.45 19.49
C ILE A 197 -19.93 0.22 20.84
N ASP A 198 -20.66 0.41 21.96
CA ASP A 198 -20.12 0.25 23.31
C ASP A 198 -20.24 -1.17 23.87
N ASP A 199 -20.95 -2.08 23.18
CA ASP A 199 -21.15 -3.48 23.59
C ASP A 199 -20.74 -4.44 22.49
N GLU A 200 -19.58 -5.11 22.67
CA GLU A 200 -18.98 -6.01 21.69
C GLU A 200 -19.92 -7.11 21.22
N GLN A 201 -20.75 -7.68 22.11
CA GLN A 201 -21.65 -8.76 21.77
C GLN A 201 -22.82 -8.29 20.90
N SER A 202 -23.45 -7.18 21.28
CA SER A 202 -24.56 -6.57 20.52
C SER A 202 -24.06 -6.04 19.18
N PHE A 203 -22.90 -5.38 19.18
CA PHE A 203 -22.22 -4.92 17.97
C PHE A 203 -21.97 -6.08 16.99
N GLY A 204 -21.39 -7.18 17.47
CA GLY A 204 -21.12 -8.36 16.66
C GLY A 204 -22.39 -8.96 16.05
N SER A 205 -23.48 -9.02 16.82
CA SER A 205 -24.77 -9.50 16.35
C SER A 205 -25.36 -8.61 15.25
N CYS A 206 -25.21 -7.28 15.38
CA CYS A 206 -25.69 -6.32 14.38
C CYS A 206 -24.85 -6.37 13.08
N VAL A 207 -23.52 -6.52 13.20
CA VAL A 207 -22.63 -6.71 12.04
C VAL A 207 -22.96 -7.99 11.30
N THR A 208 -23.20 -9.10 12.02
CA THR A 208 -23.60 -10.37 11.44
C THR A 208 -24.93 -10.23 10.68
N ALA A 209 -25.93 -9.57 11.26
CA ALA A 209 -27.21 -9.34 10.61
C ALA A 209 -27.09 -8.53 9.30
N LEU A 210 -26.19 -7.55 9.24
CA LEU A 210 -25.93 -6.81 8.00
C LEU A 210 -25.23 -7.69 6.95
N ALA A 211 -24.23 -8.46 7.36
CA ALA A 211 -23.52 -9.37 6.46
C ALA A 211 -24.45 -10.43 5.87
N GLU A 212 -25.26 -11.10 6.69
CA GLU A 212 -26.27 -12.09 6.26
C GLU A 212 -27.29 -11.48 5.30
N TYR A 213 -27.77 -10.27 5.58
CA TYR A 213 -28.68 -9.56 4.67
C TYR A 213 -28.05 -9.35 3.28
N LEU A 214 -26.75 -9.12 3.24
CA LEU A 214 -26.00 -8.94 2.00
C LEU A 214 -25.50 -10.26 1.38
N GLY A 215 -25.77 -11.40 2.02
CA GLY A 215 -25.41 -12.74 1.53
C GLY A 215 -23.97 -13.15 1.86
N TYR A 216 -23.38 -12.61 2.93
CA TYR A 216 -22.02 -12.92 3.37
C TYR A 216 -22.01 -13.63 4.73
N ASP A 217 -21.07 -14.56 4.88
CA ASP A 217 -20.79 -15.22 6.15
C ASP A 217 -19.79 -14.39 6.98
N THR A 218 -19.98 -14.38 8.29
CA THR A 218 -19.09 -13.72 9.24
C THR A 218 -18.29 -14.73 10.06
N ARG A 219 -17.17 -14.27 10.62
CA ARG A 219 -16.35 -15.02 11.58
C ARG A 219 -16.14 -14.16 12.82
N SER A 220 -16.36 -14.72 14.01
CA SER A 220 -16.16 -14.00 15.28
C SER A 220 -14.80 -13.31 15.38
N ALA A 221 -13.74 -13.98 14.93
CA ALA A 221 -12.39 -13.39 14.91
C ALA A 221 -12.30 -12.11 14.04
N HIS A 222 -13.05 -12.02 12.93
CA HIS A 222 -13.08 -10.83 12.08
C HIS A 222 -13.92 -9.70 12.71
N ILE A 223 -15.03 -10.06 13.35
CA ILE A 223 -15.86 -9.12 14.09
C ILE A 223 -15.07 -8.49 15.24
N ASN A 224 -14.31 -9.30 16.01
CA ASN A 224 -13.46 -8.81 17.09
C ASN A 224 -12.36 -7.86 16.57
N LYS A 225 -11.78 -8.15 15.39
CA LYS A 225 -10.85 -7.24 14.74
C LYS A 225 -11.50 -5.92 14.34
N LEU A 226 -12.73 -5.96 13.82
CA LEU A 226 -13.50 -4.77 13.48
C LEU A 226 -13.82 -3.96 14.74
N PHE A 227 -14.33 -4.60 15.77
CA PHE A 227 -14.62 -3.95 17.05
C PHE A 227 -13.39 -3.28 17.64
N LYS A 228 -12.26 -3.98 17.68
CA LYS A 228 -10.97 -3.40 18.12
C LYS A 228 -10.54 -2.21 17.25
N THR A 229 -10.73 -2.27 15.94
CA THR A 229 -10.38 -1.17 15.04
C THR A 229 -11.19 0.10 15.35
N ILE A 230 -12.45 -0.06 15.75
CA ILE A 230 -13.35 1.05 16.03
C ILE A 230 -13.17 1.57 17.46
N SER A 231 -13.01 0.67 18.44
CA SER A 231 -12.90 1.04 19.86
C SER A 231 -11.56 1.70 20.20
N ASP A 232 -10.50 1.37 19.50
CA ASP A 232 -9.17 1.97 19.71
C ASP A 232 -8.96 3.12 18.73
N THR A 233 -9.12 4.34 19.24
CA THR A 233 -8.99 5.58 18.45
C THR A 233 -7.63 5.76 17.78
N SER A 234 -6.59 5.05 18.25
CA SER A 234 -5.27 5.09 17.61
C SER A 234 -5.27 4.57 16.17
N PHE A 235 -6.26 3.74 15.80
CA PHE A 235 -6.43 3.26 14.44
C PHE A 235 -7.22 4.21 13.53
N HIS A 236 -7.93 5.20 14.09
CA HIS A 236 -8.81 6.07 13.29
C HIS A 236 -8.03 6.88 12.26
N VAL A 237 -6.82 7.29 12.58
CA VAL A 237 -5.92 8.01 11.68
C VAL A 237 -5.65 7.26 10.36
N ALA A 238 -5.73 5.92 10.38
CA ALA A 238 -5.54 5.11 9.18
C ALA A 238 -6.65 5.27 8.12
N PHE A 239 -7.83 5.73 8.52
CA PHE A 239 -8.96 5.98 7.62
C PHE A 239 -8.98 7.41 7.07
N GLU A 240 -8.09 8.26 7.54
CA GLU A 240 -7.98 9.67 7.16
C GLU A 240 -6.55 10.05 6.76
N ALA A 241 -5.75 9.08 6.32
CA ALA A 241 -4.34 9.25 6.00
C ALA A 241 -4.10 10.33 4.92
N ASP A 242 -5.05 10.54 4.03
CA ASP A 242 -5.05 11.57 2.99
C ASP A 242 -5.13 13.02 3.51
N LYS A 243 -5.53 13.21 4.76
CA LYS A 243 -5.52 14.54 5.42
C LYS A 243 -4.11 15.01 5.78
N TYR A 244 -3.14 14.10 5.85
CA TYR A 244 -1.79 14.40 6.30
C TYR A 244 -0.82 14.51 5.12
N LYS A 245 -0.03 15.57 5.11
CA LYS A 245 0.96 15.83 4.07
C LYS A 245 2.18 14.91 4.19
N HIS A 246 2.60 14.62 5.43
CA HIS A 246 3.75 13.78 5.73
C HIS A 246 3.33 12.62 6.62
N ILE A 247 3.54 11.41 6.16
CA ILE A 247 3.15 10.20 6.90
C ILE A 247 4.31 9.22 7.06
N ALA A 248 4.25 8.42 8.10
CA ALA A 248 5.10 7.25 8.27
C ALA A 248 4.22 6.00 8.30
N ILE A 249 4.52 5.04 7.45
CA ILE A 249 3.69 3.86 7.22
C ILE A 249 4.58 2.67 6.85
N THR A 250 4.08 1.44 6.99
CA THR A 250 4.81 0.30 6.44
C THR A 250 4.71 0.28 4.90
N PHE A 251 5.77 -0.20 4.22
CA PHE A 251 5.71 -0.30 2.76
C PHE A 251 4.58 -1.23 2.29
N HIS A 252 4.21 -2.23 3.08
CA HIS A 252 3.06 -3.09 2.80
C HIS A 252 1.76 -2.29 2.74
N SER A 253 1.54 -1.43 3.74
CA SER A 253 0.34 -0.60 3.83
C SER A 253 0.34 0.54 2.80
N SER A 254 1.51 0.91 2.25
CA SER A 254 1.62 1.94 1.21
C SER A 254 1.17 1.47 -0.18
N LYS A 255 0.89 0.17 -0.35
CA LYS A 255 0.46 -0.37 -1.64
C LYS A 255 -0.84 0.30 -2.10
N GLY A 256 -0.81 0.90 -3.30
CA GLY A 256 -1.93 1.67 -3.85
C GLY A 256 -1.85 3.17 -3.56
N LEU A 257 -1.02 3.60 -2.62
CA LEU A 257 -0.76 5.02 -2.36
C LEU A 257 0.39 5.55 -3.22
N GLU A 258 0.50 6.87 -3.32
CA GLU A 258 1.51 7.58 -4.11
C GLU A 258 1.89 8.89 -3.41
N PHE A 259 3.17 9.23 -3.41
CA PHE A 259 3.69 10.43 -2.74
C PHE A 259 4.65 11.17 -3.65
N GLU A 260 4.71 12.49 -3.52
CA GLU A 260 5.72 13.26 -4.23
C GLU A 260 7.14 12.86 -3.82
N GLN A 261 7.35 12.58 -2.55
CA GLN A 261 8.64 12.22 -1.97
C GLN A 261 8.50 10.97 -1.10
N VAL A 262 9.46 10.06 -1.23
CA VAL A 262 9.48 8.83 -0.44
C VAL A 262 10.85 8.65 0.21
N ILE A 263 10.84 8.26 1.47
CA ILE A 263 12.02 7.91 2.26
C ILE A 263 11.99 6.41 2.51
N VAL A 264 13.05 5.71 2.16
CA VAL A 264 13.24 4.28 2.43
C VAL A 264 14.57 4.05 3.16
N PHE A 265 14.62 3.01 3.97
CA PHE A 265 15.83 2.63 4.70
C PHE A 265 16.43 1.35 4.13
N ALA A 266 17.70 1.36 3.81
CA ALA A 266 18.41 0.24 3.20
C ALA A 266 18.38 -1.03 4.08
N GLU A 267 18.44 -0.88 5.41
CA GLU A 267 18.38 -2.00 6.34
C GLU A 267 17.03 -2.77 6.34
N ASP A 268 15.97 -2.16 5.82
CA ASP A 268 14.66 -2.80 5.70
C ASP A 268 14.60 -3.80 4.51
N TYR A 269 15.62 -3.78 3.63
CA TYR A 269 15.69 -4.62 2.43
C TYR A 269 17.09 -5.22 2.28
N ARG A 270 17.20 -6.50 1.99
CA ARG A 270 18.51 -7.13 1.74
C ARG A 270 18.81 -7.31 0.26
N LEU A 271 17.81 -7.29 -0.59
CA LEU A 271 17.88 -7.58 -2.04
C LEU A 271 18.55 -8.94 -2.33
N SER A 272 18.46 -9.89 -1.39
CA SER A 272 19.09 -11.21 -1.49
C SER A 272 18.25 -12.23 -2.24
N ASP A 273 16.96 -11.96 -2.41
CA ASP A 273 15.98 -12.80 -3.06
C ASP A 273 14.87 -11.95 -3.71
N MET A 274 14.08 -12.57 -4.60
CA MET A 274 13.04 -11.88 -5.35
C MET A 274 11.98 -11.24 -4.45
N SER A 275 11.67 -11.83 -3.30
CA SER A 275 10.70 -11.25 -2.36
C SER A 275 11.20 -9.93 -1.79
N SER A 276 12.46 -9.88 -1.39
CA SER A 276 13.10 -8.67 -0.88
C SER A 276 13.24 -7.60 -1.99
N ILE A 277 13.55 -8.00 -3.22
CA ILE A 277 13.60 -7.10 -4.38
C ILE A 277 12.21 -6.52 -4.66
N TYR A 278 11.16 -7.34 -4.67
CA TYR A 278 9.78 -6.86 -4.91
C TYR A 278 9.28 -5.95 -3.79
N ASN A 279 9.66 -6.23 -2.53
CA ASN A 279 9.34 -5.34 -1.42
C ASN A 279 9.95 -3.94 -1.63
N HIS A 280 11.22 -3.89 -2.03
CA HIS A 280 11.90 -2.63 -2.34
C HIS A 280 11.30 -1.96 -3.58
N TYR A 281 11.04 -2.72 -4.65
CA TYR A 281 10.38 -2.23 -5.86
C TYR A 281 9.05 -1.54 -5.54
N VAL A 282 8.20 -2.18 -4.72
CA VAL A 282 6.92 -1.58 -4.33
C VAL A 282 7.14 -0.29 -3.55
N ALA A 283 8.10 -0.25 -2.62
CA ALA A 283 8.38 0.94 -1.84
C ALA A 283 8.85 2.10 -2.72
N VAL A 284 9.84 1.88 -3.59
CA VAL A 284 10.40 2.95 -4.43
C VAL A 284 9.42 3.45 -5.49
N THR A 285 8.58 2.57 -6.02
CA THR A 285 7.53 2.95 -7.00
C THR A 285 6.36 3.73 -6.38
N ARG A 286 6.37 4.01 -5.08
CA ARG A 286 5.45 4.97 -4.45
C ARG A 286 5.87 6.42 -4.69
N ALA A 287 7.13 6.67 -5.02
CA ALA A 287 7.67 8.01 -5.26
C ALA A 287 7.30 8.53 -6.66
N LYS A 288 6.88 9.79 -6.73
CA LYS A 288 6.63 10.51 -7.98
C LYS A 288 7.85 11.31 -8.43
N SER A 289 8.35 12.18 -7.58
CA SER A 289 9.38 13.16 -7.94
C SER A 289 10.69 13.01 -7.18
N LYS A 290 10.68 12.42 -5.97
CA LYS A 290 11.90 12.26 -5.17
C LYS A 290 11.90 10.98 -4.34
N LEU A 291 13.03 10.29 -4.37
CA LEU A 291 13.33 9.13 -3.54
C LEU A 291 14.56 9.42 -2.69
N ILE A 292 14.47 9.20 -1.39
CA ILE A 292 15.59 9.31 -0.45
C ILE A 292 15.86 7.91 0.10
N ILE A 293 17.06 7.41 -0.15
CA ILE A 293 17.53 6.12 0.36
C ILE A 293 18.49 6.40 1.50
N VAL A 294 18.10 6.01 2.71
CA VAL A 294 18.90 6.16 3.94
C VAL A 294 19.63 4.86 4.20
N LYS A 295 20.96 4.89 4.25
CA LYS A 295 21.81 3.76 4.61
C LYS A 295 22.49 4.04 5.94
N LEU A 296 22.01 3.44 7.01
CA LEU A 296 22.70 3.45 8.29
C LEU A 296 23.86 2.44 8.28
N ASN A 297 24.80 2.60 9.24
CA ASN A 297 25.87 1.63 9.40
C ASN A 297 25.36 0.37 10.12
N ASP A 298 24.75 -0.53 9.35
CA ASP A 298 24.10 -1.76 9.79
C ASP A 298 24.44 -2.90 8.82
N PHE A 299 24.45 -4.14 9.33
CA PHE A 299 24.73 -5.33 8.51
C PHE A 299 23.76 -5.48 7.33
N ASN A 300 22.46 -5.30 7.57
CA ASN A 300 21.46 -5.43 6.51
C ASN A 300 21.59 -4.32 5.45
N ALA A 301 21.89 -3.10 5.88
CA ALA A 301 22.15 -1.97 4.98
C ALA A 301 23.39 -2.20 4.09
N ASN A 302 24.43 -2.84 4.63
CA ASN A 302 25.61 -3.25 3.84
C ASN A 302 25.25 -4.35 2.84
N CYS A 303 24.47 -5.38 3.26
CA CYS A 303 23.96 -6.40 2.34
C CYS A 303 23.12 -5.79 1.21
N PHE A 304 22.25 -4.84 1.52
CA PHE A 304 21.47 -4.10 0.54
C PHE A 304 22.38 -3.43 -0.50
N GLN A 305 23.37 -2.67 -0.06
CA GLN A 305 24.30 -1.95 -0.94
C GLN A 305 25.07 -2.91 -1.84
N ASP A 306 25.59 -4.01 -1.29
CA ASP A 306 26.39 -4.98 -2.04
C ASP A 306 25.54 -5.72 -3.09
N ASN A 307 24.32 -6.07 -2.75
CA ASN A 307 23.40 -6.71 -3.70
C ASN A 307 22.88 -5.72 -4.75
N LEU A 308 22.61 -4.47 -4.39
CA LEU A 308 22.23 -3.43 -5.35
C LEU A 308 23.35 -3.19 -6.37
N LYS A 309 24.61 -3.15 -5.92
CA LYS A 309 25.79 -3.07 -6.82
C LYS A 309 25.80 -4.22 -7.82
N LYS A 310 25.58 -5.45 -7.37
CA LYS A 310 25.53 -6.62 -8.26
C LYS A 310 24.43 -6.48 -9.30
N ILE A 311 23.21 -6.13 -8.86
CA ILE A 311 22.04 -5.97 -9.73
C ILE A 311 22.31 -4.92 -10.81
N PHE A 312 22.89 -3.77 -10.47
CA PHE A 312 23.16 -2.70 -11.43
C PHE A 312 24.34 -3.05 -12.36
N ASN A 313 25.39 -3.67 -11.84
CA ASN A 313 26.53 -4.11 -12.64
C ASN A 313 26.17 -5.13 -13.74
N GLU A 314 25.13 -5.94 -13.53
CA GLU A 314 24.57 -6.84 -14.55
C GLU A 314 24.00 -6.07 -15.75
N SER A 315 23.66 -4.80 -15.57
CA SER A 315 23.23 -3.87 -16.63
C SER A 315 24.36 -2.97 -17.14
N GLY A 316 25.59 -3.17 -16.67
CA GLY A 316 26.75 -2.36 -17.03
C GLY A 316 26.76 -0.97 -16.37
N LEU A 317 25.98 -0.78 -15.28
CA LEU A 317 25.85 0.48 -14.57
C LEU A 317 26.40 0.36 -13.14
N ASN A 318 26.89 1.48 -12.61
CA ASN A 318 27.21 1.62 -11.19
C ASN A 318 26.05 2.32 -10.45
N ILE A 319 26.05 2.29 -9.12
CA ILE A 319 25.02 3.00 -8.34
C ILE A 319 25.09 4.50 -8.63
N GLU A 320 26.29 5.05 -8.77
CA GLU A 320 26.57 6.46 -9.03
C GLU A 320 25.98 6.96 -10.36
N ASP A 321 25.72 6.07 -11.31
CA ASP A 321 25.08 6.42 -12.58
C ASP A 321 23.58 6.68 -12.44
N VAL A 322 22.99 6.30 -11.29
CA VAL A 322 21.54 6.30 -11.06
C VAL A 322 21.14 7.11 -9.83
N VAL A 323 22.01 7.29 -8.85
CA VAL A 323 21.72 8.03 -7.61
C VAL A 323 22.73 9.12 -7.35
N THR A 324 22.31 10.18 -6.67
CA THR A 324 23.19 11.26 -6.18
C THR A 324 23.52 11.02 -4.71
N TYR A 325 24.80 11.09 -4.36
CA TYR A 325 25.22 11.02 -2.96
C TYR A 325 25.09 12.40 -2.31
N GLY A 326 24.37 12.45 -1.18
CA GLY A 326 24.17 13.67 -0.38
C GLY A 326 24.96 13.68 0.91
#